data_38ca8148cf16f2a532ddf4dbb078dcd9
#
_entry.id   38ca8148cf16f2a532ddf4dbb078dcd9
#
_cell.length_a   1.000
_cell.length_b   1.000
_cell.length_c   1.000
_cell.angle_alpha   90.00
_cell.angle_beta   90.00
_cell.angle_gamma   90.00
#
_symmetry.space_group_name_H-M   'P 1'
#
loop_
_entity.id
_entity.type
_entity.pdbx_description
1 polymer ?
#
loop_
_entity_poly.entity_id
_entity_poly.type
_entity_poly.pdbx_seq_one_letter_code
_entity_poly.pdbx_strand_id
1 'polypeptide(L)'
;MTTLALLCLGCATLPASGQGEKGGLVPVGIPPDRLAAALQPRRIALLVGVQRFEDPQWRPLRFPEADAAVFGEVLRDSGKGAFDEVEVLGGALTREGLRSALRRLAGQSRDEQDTVVLYLSSHGTLARDASGQLRRYLVLSDTAMADVPGTAFSMDELKQDFDRLRSRRKVLVLATCHSGGGKSLLSDGMQAELAGIKSGFFVRPIEEVSRASVVLAASDWGETAREDEGLGHDVYTHFLVEALRIGADRNGDGAITASEAHDYARRMTYQFTGGRQRPSAESTEVGVDPIVLVGKVVRAGKPELYSYAPVLDGFEILVDGKPLTELPGGVAVEPGSHRVQVAKGGGPALYDGRVDLGAGQRVDLQDLMSAGEGRWEVGPRLGLFSFLDRASRDQLLGPSGTVGLQASLRDWPARHLALLMDVGGGTGHGSSQLPGVTVSYDYQLFSAGVAVAWRAEPPWLRGGSLLAGPRLSTVRVVRSFALELASAPQTWFTLTPGLLVGADFPFGHGFVASTELHLDWAMVKVDGQDRSTGFGEWLVGVGYRFK
;
A
#
# COMPACT_ATOMS: atom_id res chain seq x y z
N MET A 1 18.44 -1.13 41.86
CA MET A 1 19.85 -1.54 42.10
C MET A 1 19.96 -3.00 41.74
N THR A 2 20.43 -3.33 40.58
CA THR A 2 20.91 -4.68 40.24
C THR A 2 21.86 -4.53 39.05
N THR A 3 23.11 -4.74 39.33
CA THR A 3 24.30 -4.52 38.52
C THR A 3 24.44 -5.64 37.48
N LEU A 4 24.53 -5.28 36.21
CA LEU A 4 24.83 -6.21 35.12
C LEU A 4 26.35 -6.22 34.91
N ALA A 5 26.99 -7.37 35.17
CA ALA A 5 28.42 -7.57 35.03
C ALA A 5 28.80 -7.84 33.58
N LEU A 6 29.70 -7.02 33.04
CA LEU A 6 30.36 -7.24 31.74
C LEU A 6 31.43 -8.32 31.90
N LEU A 7 31.32 -9.41 31.15
CA LEU A 7 32.41 -10.40 31.02
C LEU A 7 33.34 -9.95 29.88
N CYS A 8 34.53 -9.47 30.24
CA CYS A 8 35.67 -9.34 29.32
C CYS A 8 36.31 -10.70 29.09
N LEU A 9 36.22 -11.24 27.87
CA LEU A 9 37.06 -12.37 27.47
C LEU A 9 38.44 -11.84 27.04
N GLY A 10 39.45 -12.28 27.77
CA GLY A 10 40.84 -11.91 27.53
C GLY A 10 41.41 -12.51 26.25
N CYS A 11 42.15 -11.68 25.52
CA CYS A 11 43.06 -12.11 24.46
C CYS A 11 44.20 -12.93 25.06
N ALA A 12 44.25 -14.23 24.75
CA ALA A 12 45.43 -15.05 24.97
C ALA A 12 46.33 -14.97 23.73
N THR A 13 47.50 -14.38 23.87
CA THR A 13 48.57 -14.43 22.87
C THR A 13 49.26 -15.81 22.92
N LEU A 14 49.23 -16.53 21.81
CA LEU A 14 50.01 -17.73 21.60
C LEU A 14 51.36 -17.40 20.92
N PRO A 15 52.47 -18.02 21.32
CA PRO A 15 53.76 -17.75 20.72
C PRO A 15 53.94 -18.50 19.41
N ALA A 16 54.62 -17.83 18.46
CA ALA A 16 55.02 -18.40 17.19
C ALA A 16 56.17 -19.36 17.36
N SER A 17 56.03 -20.61 16.92
CA SER A 17 57.18 -21.44 16.50
C SER A 17 56.68 -22.63 15.65
N GLY A 18 57.33 -22.86 14.52
CA GLY A 18 57.40 -24.18 13.88
C GLY A 18 56.92 -24.22 12.43
N GLN A 19 57.87 -24.22 11.52
CA GLN A 19 57.73 -24.57 10.12
C GLN A 19 57.17 -25.97 9.94
N GLY A 20 56.15 -26.09 9.08
CA GLY A 20 55.59 -27.34 8.62
C GLY A 20 54.64 -27.09 7.47
N GLU A 21 55.16 -27.22 6.26
CA GLU A 21 54.34 -27.23 5.05
C GLU A 21 53.33 -28.39 5.09
N LYS A 22 52.05 -28.05 5.04
CA LYS A 22 50.98 -28.80 4.35
C LYS A 22 49.67 -28.04 4.47
N GLY A 23 49.20 -27.48 3.34
CA GLY A 23 47.78 -27.19 3.08
C GLY A 23 47.06 -26.26 4.07
N GLY A 24 47.68 -25.16 4.51
CA GLY A 24 47.01 -24.16 5.33
C GLY A 24 46.07 -23.31 4.50
N LEU A 25 44.79 -23.24 4.91
CA LEU A 25 43.88 -22.19 4.46
C LEU A 25 44.53 -20.84 4.83
N VAL A 26 45.03 -20.13 3.83
CA VAL A 26 45.48 -18.76 4.02
C VAL A 26 44.20 -17.91 4.22
N PRO A 27 44.07 -17.16 5.34
CA PRO A 27 42.95 -16.23 5.46
C PRO A 27 43.06 -15.23 4.30
N VAL A 28 42.10 -15.23 3.40
CA VAL A 28 42.00 -14.19 2.38
C VAL A 28 41.56 -12.94 3.12
N GLY A 29 42.52 -12.18 3.61
CA GLY A 29 42.26 -10.85 4.17
C GLY A 29 41.78 -9.96 3.07
N ILE A 30 40.49 -9.70 3.02
CA ILE A 30 39.94 -8.64 2.13
C ILE A 30 40.42 -7.33 2.76
N PRO A 31 41.19 -6.49 2.05
CA PRO A 31 41.59 -5.18 2.53
C PRO A 31 40.37 -4.38 2.99
N PRO A 32 40.44 -3.63 4.11
CA PRO A 32 39.30 -2.90 4.67
C PRO A 32 38.66 -1.92 3.69
N ASP A 33 39.44 -1.32 2.82
CA ASP A 33 38.99 -0.42 1.74
C ASP A 33 38.16 -1.16 0.67
N ARG A 34 38.57 -2.38 0.29
CA ARG A 34 37.79 -3.24 -0.61
C ARG A 34 36.53 -3.76 0.03
N LEU A 35 36.58 -4.08 1.32
CA LEU A 35 35.39 -4.49 2.07
C LEU A 35 34.40 -3.31 2.18
N ALA A 36 34.90 -2.12 2.53
CA ALA A 36 34.08 -0.91 2.58
C ALA A 36 33.44 -0.58 1.23
N ALA A 37 34.19 -0.69 0.14
CA ALA A 37 33.67 -0.48 -1.22
C ALA A 37 32.61 -1.54 -1.62
N ALA A 38 32.82 -2.81 -1.19
CA ALA A 38 31.88 -3.90 -1.47
C ALA A 38 30.58 -3.80 -0.67
N LEU A 39 30.59 -3.08 0.45
CA LEU A 39 29.44 -2.85 1.34
C LEU A 39 28.69 -1.55 1.03
N GLN A 40 29.19 -0.72 0.09
CA GLN A 40 28.47 0.49 -0.30
C GLN A 40 27.24 0.15 -1.16
N PRO A 41 26.08 0.81 -0.91
CA PRO A 41 24.92 0.70 -1.76
C PRO A 41 25.26 1.09 -3.19
N ARG A 42 24.83 0.29 -4.14
CA ARG A 42 25.07 0.51 -5.57
C ARG A 42 23.90 1.20 -6.22
N ARG A 43 24.18 1.87 -7.33
CA ARG A 43 23.18 2.51 -8.18
C ARG A 43 23.21 1.84 -9.55
N ILE A 44 22.13 1.16 -9.90
CA ILE A 44 22.06 0.27 -11.06
C ILE A 44 20.86 0.63 -11.91
N ALA A 45 21.03 0.69 -13.23
CA ALA A 45 19.94 0.98 -14.15
C ALA A 45 19.92 -0.01 -15.32
N LEU A 46 18.73 -0.46 -15.70
CA LEU A 46 18.42 -1.17 -16.93
C LEU A 46 17.42 -0.33 -17.73
N LEU A 47 17.84 0.10 -18.92
CA LEU A 47 17.05 0.97 -19.78
C LEU A 47 16.79 0.26 -21.10
N VAL A 48 15.52 0.11 -21.46
CA VAL A 48 15.08 -0.65 -22.63
C VAL A 48 14.29 0.25 -23.57
N GLY A 49 14.71 0.29 -24.84
CA GLY A 49 13.97 0.95 -25.90
C GLY A 49 13.76 0.03 -27.10
N VAL A 50 12.53 -0.39 -27.38
CA VAL A 50 12.19 -1.26 -28.50
C VAL A 50 11.42 -0.47 -29.54
N GLN A 51 11.98 -0.33 -30.73
CA GLN A 51 11.37 0.45 -31.82
C GLN A 51 11.08 -0.34 -33.09
N ARG A 52 11.60 -1.55 -33.23
CA ARG A 52 11.42 -2.42 -34.40
C ARG A 52 10.84 -3.76 -33.99
N PHE A 53 9.87 -4.24 -34.78
CA PHE A 53 9.10 -5.44 -34.53
C PHE A 53 9.17 -6.35 -35.77
N GLU A 54 9.25 -7.65 -35.57
CA GLU A 54 9.30 -8.66 -36.65
C GLU A 54 7.92 -8.80 -37.32
N ASP A 55 6.84 -8.73 -36.52
CA ASP A 55 5.48 -8.73 -37.05
C ASP A 55 5.14 -7.32 -37.59
N PRO A 56 4.89 -7.19 -38.91
CA PRO A 56 4.64 -5.90 -39.55
C PRO A 56 3.30 -5.24 -39.13
N GLN A 57 2.45 -5.93 -38.39
CA GLN A 57 1.24 -5.35 -37.81
C GLN A 57 1.58 -4.38 -36.68
N TRP A 58 2.72 -4.54 -36.01
CA TRP A 58 3.26 -3.56 -35.07
C TRP A 58 3.98 -2.45 -35.81
N ARG A 59 3.46 -1.24 -35.74
CA ARG A 59 4.10 -0.07 -36.37
C ARG A 59 5.44 0.23 -35.68
N PRO A 60 6.52 0.51 -36.44
CA PRO A 60 7.76 0.94 -35.84
C PRO A 60 7.57 2.21 -35.02
N LEU A 61 8.22 2.28 -33.86
CA LEU A 61 8.37 3.50 -33.07
C LEU A 61 9.63 4.26 -33.52
N ARG A 62 9.71 5.55 -33.20
CA ARG A 62 10.80 6.41 -33.70
C ARG A 62 11.90 6.59 -32.68
N PHE A 63 11.57 6.77 -31.40
CA PHE A 63 12.49 7.31 -30.43
C PHE A 63 12.82 6.41 -29.22
N PRO A 64 12.26 5.21 -28.99
CA PRO A 64 12.52 4.43 -27.79
C PRO A 64 14.00 4.18 -27.50
N GLU A 65 14.81 3.88 -28.54
CA GLU A 65 16.24 3.65 -28.37
C GLU A 65 16.98 4.96 -28.00
N ALA A 66 16.61 6.09 -28.63
CA ALA A 66 17.18 7.40 -28.31
C ALA A 66 16.80 7.85 -26.89
N ASP A 67 15.56 7.58 -26.48
CA ASP A 67 15.06 7.88 -25.14
C ASP A 67 15.83 7.11 -24.07
N ALA A 68 16.00 5.80 -24.26
CA ALA A 68 16.77 4.96 -23.35
C ALA A 68 18.26 5.40 -23.29
N ALA A 69 18.84 5.77 -24.44
CA ALA A 69 20.22 6.22 -24.52
C ALA A 69 20.44 7.54 -23.76
N VAL A 70 19.61 8.57 -24.03
CA VAL A 70 19.75 9.90 -23.41
C VAL A 70 19.48 9.87 -21.91
N PHE A 71 18.53 9.04 -21.45
CA PHE A 71 18.31 8.85 -20.02
C PHE A 71 19.52 8.15 -19.39
N GLY A 72 20.08 7.13 -20.05
CA GLY A 72 21.28 6.43 -19.61
C GLY A 72 22.51 7.33 -19.51
N GLU A 73 22.68 8.30 -20.41
CA GLU A 73 23.75 9.30 -20.33
C GLU A 73 23.69 10.11 -19.04
N VAL A 74 22.51 10.62 -18.67
CA VAL A 74 22.34 11.39 -17.43
C VAL A 74 22.61 10.56 -16.20
N LEU A 75 22.18 9.30 -16.18
CA LEU A 75 22.43 8.41 -15.06
C LEU A 75 23.91 8.03 -14.91
N ARG A 76 24.65 7.88 -16.03
CA ARG A 76 26.11 7.60 -16.02
C ARG A 76 26.95 8.80 -15.66
N ASP A 77 26.48 10.02 -15.93
CA ASP A 77 27.26 11.25 -15.70
C ASP A 77 27.65 11.32 -14.21
N SER A 78 28.97 11.30 -13.96
CA SER A 78 29.55 11.34 -12.61
C SER A 78 29.24 12.62 -11.85
N GLY A 79 28.96 13.72 -12.55
CA GLY A 79 28.55 14.99 -11.98
C GLY A 79 27.04 15.07 -11.69
N LYS A 80 26.27 14.08 -12.12
CA LYS A 80 24.80 14.04 -12.01
C LYS A 80 24.32 12.76 -11.36
N GLY A 81 24.00 11.74 -12.18
CA GLY A 81 23.44 10.48 -11.71
C GLY A 81 24.45 9.61 -10.96
N ALA A 82 25.68 9.55 -11.45
CA ALA A 82 26.74 8.74 -10.88
C ALA A 82 26.33 7.29 -10.57
N PHE A 83 25.58 6.67 -11.49
CA PHE A 83 25.21 5.26 -11.38
C PHE A 83 26.41 4.38 -11.68
N ASP A 84 26.61 3.35 -10.85
CA ASP A 84 27.73 2.43 -10.96
C ASP A 84 27.63 1.55 -12.19
N GLU A 85 26.39 1.22 -12.58
CA GLU A 85 26.12 0.33 -13.71
C GLU A 85 24.85 0.75 -14.43
N VAL A 86 24.96 1.02 -15.75
CA VAL A 86 23.83 1.40 -16.59
C VAL A 86 23.86 0.58 -17.87
N GLU A 87 22.98 -0.40 -17.96
CA GLU A 87 22.77 -1.22 -19.16
C GLU A 87 21.67 -0.58 -20.02
N VAL A 88 21.96 -0.35 -21.30
CA VAL A 88 20.98 0.16 -22.29
C VAL A 88 20.78 -0.91 -23.33
N LEU A 89 19.55 -1.34 -23.51
CA LEU A 89 19.14 -2.35 -24.50
C LEU A 89 18.18 -1.72 -25.50
N GLY A 90 18.41 -2.01 -26.78
CA GLY A 90 17.57 -1.56 -27.89
C GLY A 90 17.56 -2.56 -29.04
N GLY A 91 17.08 -2.12 -30.20
CA GLY A 91 17.06 -2.93 -31.41
C GLY A 91 16.02 -4.04 -31.39
N ALA A 92 16.45 -5.23 -31.73
CA ALA A 92 15.60 -6.44 -31.78
C ALA A 92 15.59 -7.17 -30.43
N LEU A 93 15.15 -6.52 -29.35
CA LEU A 93 15.03 -7.15 -28.04
C LEU A 93 13.83 -8.08 -28.00
N THR A 94 14.11 -9.37 -27.79
CA THR A 94 13.11 -10.43 -27.68
C THR A 94 12.59 -10.58 -26.25
N ARG A 95 11.50 -11.34 -26.09
CA ARG A 95 10.94 -11.69 -24.77
C ARG A 95 11.98 -12.36 -23.86
N GLU A 96 12.74 -13.34 -24.40
CA GLU A 96 13.76 -14.03 -23.61
C GLU A 96 14.99 -13.13 -23.35
N GLY A 97 15.29 -12.22 -24.27
CA GLY A 97 16.31 -11.18 -24.07
C GLY A 97 16.00 -10.29 -22.86
N LEU A 98 14.74 -9.83 -22.75
CA LEU A 98 14.30 -9.03 -21.60
C LEU A 98 14.34 -9.85 -20.30
N ARG A 99 13.85 -11.10 -20.31
CA ARG A 99 13.96 -11.97 -19.12
C ARG A 99 15.40 -12.15 -18.65
N SER A 100 16.30 -12.35 -19.60
CA SER A 100 17.72 -12.50 -19.29
C SER A 100 18.31 -11.22 -18.70
N ALA A 101 17.92 -10.05 -19.21
CA ALA A 101 18.32 -8.75 -18.67
C ALA A 101 17.79 -8.53 -17.25
N LEU A 102 16.52 -8.84 -17.00
CA LEU A 102 15.92 -8.74 -15.65
C LEU A 102 16.60 -9.70 -14.66
N ARG A 103 16.96 -10.91 -15.08
CA ARG A 103 17.75 -11.85 -14.24
C ARG A 103 19.13 -11.29 -13.91
N ARG A 104 19.81 -10.64 -14.87
CA ARG A 104 21.11 -9.96 -14.61
C ARG A 104 20.93 -8.82 -13.61
N LEU A 105 19.92 -7.96 -13.84
CA LEU A 105 19.57 -6.86 -12.93
C LEU A 105 19.33 -7.37 -11.49
N ALA A 106 18.59 -8.47 -11.34
CA ALA A 106 18.36 -9.10 -10.05
C ALA A 106 19.64 -9.65 -9.40
N GLY A 107 20.57 -10.17 -10.20
CA GLY A 107 21.89 -10.61 -9.72
C GLY A 107 22.82 -9.47 -9.32
N GLN A 108 22.63 -8.28 -9.88
CA GLN A 108 23.40 -7.06 -9.58
C GLN A 108 22.87 -6.35 -8.32
N SER A 109 21.54 -6.33 -8.12
CA SER A 109 20.90 -5.78 -6.92
C SER A 109 21.06 -6.74 -5.73
N ARG A 110 22.06 -6.48 -4.90
CA ARG A 110 22.49 -7.38 -3.81
C ARG A 110 22.06 -6.93 -2.43
N ASP A 111 21.84 -5.63 -2.26
CA ASP A 111 21.54 -5.00 -0.99
C ASP A 111 20.17 -4.28 -1.03
N GLU A 112 19.50 -4.21 0.11
CA GLU A 112 18.23 -3.47 0.25
C GLU A 112 18.41 -1.96 0.06
N GLN A 113 19.63 -1.45 0.27
CA GLN A 113 19.99 -0.04 0.10
C GLN A 113 20.39 0.32 -1.33
N ASP A 114 20.59 -0.66 -2.21
CA ASP A 114 20.87 -0.40 -3.62
C ASP A 114 19.75 0.47 -4.23
N THR A 115 20.10 1.32 -5.19
CA THR A 115 19.11 2.06 -5.99
C THR A 115 18.99 1.40 -7.35
N VAL A 116 17.80 0.99 -7.74
CA VAL A 116 17.55 0.34 -9.03
C VAL A 116 16.57 1.14 -9.86
N VAL A 117 16.95 1.44 -11.11
CA VAL A 117 16.09 2.09 -12.10
C VAL A 117 15.84 1.12 -13.24
N LEU A 118 14.58 0.84 -13.54
CA LEU A 118 14.14 0.10 -14.72
C LEU A 118 13.30 1.04 -15.59
N TYR A 119 13.78 1.30 -16.82
CA TYR A 119 13.08 2.11 -17.82
C TYR A 119 12.66 1.23 -18.99
N LEU A 120 11.41 1.32 -19.41
CA LEU A 120 10.85 0.56 -20.51
C LEU A 120 10.11 1.48 -21.48
N SER A 121 10.58 1.55 -22.72
CA SER A 121 9.93 2.28 -23.82
C SER A 121 9.66 1.34 -24.98
N SER A 122 8.39 1.10 -25.26
CA SER A 122 7.89 0.27 -26.36
C SER A 122 6.39 0.45 -26.54
N HIS A 123 5.78 -0.35 -27.46
CA HIS A 123 4.33 -0.51 -27.47
C HIS A 123 3.83 -1.22 -26.22
N GLY A 124 2.72 -0.75 -25.68
CA GLY A 124 1.89 -1.48 -24.73
C GLY A 124 0.60 -1.92 -25.37
N THR A 125 0.07 -3.07 -24.98
CA THR A 125 -1.20 -3.59 -25.51
C THR A 125 -1.99 -4.35 -24.45
N LEU A 126 -3.23 -4.62 -24.77
CA LEU A 126 -4.14 -5.44 -23.96
C LEU A 126 -4.53 -6.69 -24.74
N ALA A 127 -4.55 -7.83 -24.08
CA ALA A 127 -5.06 -9.07 -24.62
C ALA A 127 -5.71 -9.91 -23.52
N ARG A 128 -6.59 -10.82 -23.90
CA ARG A 128 -7.17 -11.79 -22.96
C ARG A 128 -6.22 -12.95 -22.79
N ASP A 129 -5.94 -13.29 -21.54
CA ASP A 129 -5.19 -14.51 -21.22
C ASP A 129 -6.02 -15.78 -21.42
N ALA A 130 -5.42 -16.95 -21.18
CA ALA A 130 -6.08 -18.24 -21.31
C ALA A 130 -7.32 -18.42 -20.40
N SER A 131 -7.43 -17.62 -19.34
CA SER A 131 -8.59 -17.58 -18.44
C SER A 131 -9.69 -16.63 -18.92
N GLY A 132 -9.47 -15.89 -20.02
CA GLY A 132 -10.37 -14.88 -20.55
C GLY A 132 -10.24 -13.52 -19.87
N GLN A 133 -9.32 -13.36 -18.93
CA GLN A 133 -9.09 -12.08 -18.24
C GLN A 133 -8.26 -11.14 -19.11
N LEU A 134 -8.66 -9.86 -19.13
CA LEU A 134 -7.94 -8.81 -19.83
C LEU A 134 -6.64 -8.48 -19.07
N ARG A 135 -5.49 -8.63 -19.74
CA ARG A 135 -4.16 -8.39 -19.20
C ARG A 135 -3.39 -7.39 -20.04
N ARG A 136 -2.42 -6.72 -19.41
CA ARG A 136 -1.50 -5.81 -20.06
C ARG A 136 -0.22 -6.51 -20.47
N TYR A 137 0.29 -6.12 -21.63
CA TYR A 137 1.49 -6.69 -22.20
C TYR A 137 2.40 -5.59 -22.75
N LEU A 138 3.70 -5.76 -22.57
CA LEU A 138 4.74 -5.02 -23.26
C LEU A 138 5.08 -5.77 -24.56
N VAL A 139 5.06 -5.05 -25.66
CA VAL A 139 5.38 -5.59 -26.98
C VAL A 139 6.88 -5.56 -27.19
N LEU A 140 7.47 -6.68 -27.54
CA LEU A 140 8.89 -6.85 -27.84
C LEU A 140 9.08 -7.21 -29.31
N SER A 141 10.32 -7.28 -29.78
CA SER A 141 10.60 -7.45 -31.20
C SER A 141 9.98 -8.71 -31.81
N ASP A 142 9.93 -9.79 -31.04
CA ASP A 142 9.40 -11.10 -31.42
C ASP A 142 7.91 -11.29 -31.08
N THR A 143 7.21 -10.22 -30.69
CA THR A 143 5.78 -10.31 -30.35
C THR A 143 4.93 -10.44 -31.61
N ALA A 144 4.15 -11.54 -31.70
CA ALA A 144 3.19 -11.76 -32.76
C ALA A 144 1.81 -11.17 -32.39
N MET A 145 1.23 -10.35 -33.25
CA MET A 145 -0.10 -9.76 -33.03
C MET A 145 -1.21 -10.82 -32.92
N ALA A 146 -1.04 -11.94 -33.62
CA ALA A 146 -1.98 -13.05 -33.59
C ALA A 146 -1.99 -13.82 -32.27
N ASP A 147 -0.90 -13.75 -31.48
CA ASP A 147 -0.76 -14.43 -30.19
C ASP A 147 -0.01 -13.55 -29.19
N VAL A 148 -0.61 -12.43 -28.81
CA VAL A 148 -0.05 -11.52 -27.81
C VAL A 148 0.19 -12.22 -26.46
N PRO A 149 -0.75 -12.99 -25.88
CA PRO A 149 -0.52 -13.64 -24.59
C PRO A 149 0.65 -14.64 -24.60
N GLY A 150 0.85 -15.34 -25.71
CA GLY A 150 1.93 -16.33 -25.85
C GLY A 150 3.29 -15.73 -26.14
N THR A 151 3.36 -14.56 -26.80
CA THR A 151 4.60 -13.99 -27.35
C THR A 151 5.03 -12.68 -26.71
N ALA A 152 4.12 -11.83 -26.24
CA ALA A 152 4.45 -10.58 -25.57
C ALA A 152 4.92 -10.79 -24.12
N PHE A 153 5.49 -9.76 -23.51
CA PHE A 153 5.90 -9.79 -22.10
C PHE A 153 4.76 -9.30 -21.21
N SER A 154 4.28 -10.16 -20.32
CA SER A 154 3.19 -9.82 -19.41
C SER A 154 3.64 -8.77 -18.38
N MET A 155 2.81 -7.77 -18.12
CA MET A 155 3.07 -6.79 -17.05
C MET A 155 3.01 -7.43 -15.65
N ASP A 156 2.26 -8.53 -15.49
CA ASP A 156 2.25 -9.31 -14.24
C ASP A 156 3.60 -10.04 -14.04
N GLU A 157 4.20 -10.56 -15.11
CA GLU A 157 5.54 -11.14 -15.06
C GLU A 157 6.59 -10.08 -14.73
N LEU A 158 6.50 -8.89 -15.36
CA LEU A 158 7.39 -7.76 -15.06
C LEU A 158 7.31 -7.36 -13.59
N LYS A 159 6.09 -7.26 -13.07
CA LYS A 159 5.85 -6.94 -11.66
C LYS A 159 6.52 -7.97 -10.75
N GLN A 160 6.31 -9.25 -11.00
CA GLN A 160 6.91 -10.32 -10.19
C GLN A 160 8.44 -10.25 -10.20
N ASP A 161 9.06 -10.02 -11.36
CA ASP A 161 10.51 -9.90 -11.48
C ASP A 161 11.03 -8.63 -10.78
N PHE A 162 10.31 -7.52 -10.88
CA PHE A 162 10.65 -6.27 -10.19
C PHE A 162 10.51 -6.39 -8.66
N ASP A 163 9.50 -7.12 -8.18
CA ASP A 163 9.28 -7.37 -6.76
C ASP A 163 10.36 -8.28 -6.15
N ARG A 164 10.93 -9.19 -6.93
CA ARG A 164 12.04 -10.07 -6.50
C ARG A 164 13.37 -9.35 -6.31
N LEU A 165 13.53 -8.13 -6.84
CA LEU A 165 14.72 -7.32 -6.59
C LEU A 165 14.88 -7.06 -5.10
N ARG A 166 16.09 -7.28 -4.56
CA ARG A 166 16.37 -7.08 -3.14
C ARG A 166 16.28 -5.63 -2.70
N SER A 167 16.62 -4.70 -3.61
CA SER A 167 16.56 -3.28 -3.34
C SER A 167 15.19 -2.83 -2.85
N ARG A 168 15.17 -1.94 -1.86
CA ARG A 168 13.99 -1.19 -1.42
C ARG A 168 13.88 0.18 -2.08
N ARG A 169 14.87 0.58 -2.90
CA ARG A 169 14.91 1.86 -3.61
C ARG A 169 14.78 1.60 -5.11
N LYS A 170 13.56 1.29 -5.55
CA LYS A 170 13.28 0.87 -6.92
C LYS A 170 12.42 1.90 -7.66
N VAL A 171 12.83 2.26 -8.86
CA VAL A 171 12.06 3.12 -9.77
C VAL A 171 11.78 2.34 -11.04
N LEU A 172 10.50 2.21 -11.39
CA LEU A 172 10.04 1.69 -12.67
C LEU A 172 9.48 2.84 -13.50
N VAL A 173 10.06 3.11 -14.65
CA VAL A 173 9.59 4.12 -15.59
C VAL A 173 8.99 3.44 -16.82
N LEU A 174 7.71 3.66 -17.06
CA LEU A 174 6.96 3.07 -18.17
C LEU A 174 6.64 4.14 -19.21
N ALA A 175 7.45 4.22 -20.25
CA ALA A 175 7.22 5.05 -21.44
C ALA A 175 6.44 4.26 -22.50
N THR A 176 5.34 3.64 -22.08
CA THR A 176 4.47 2.79 -22.92
C THR A 176 3.05 3.31 -22.89
N CYS A 177 2.27 3.08 -23.95
CA CYS A 177 0.86 3.41 -23.98
C CYS A 177 0.00 2.24 -23.51
N HIS A 178 -1.15 2.56 -22.95
CA HIS A 178 -2.16 1.56 -22.54
C HIS A 178 -3.51 1.79 -23.23
N SER A 179 -3.54 2.54 -24.34
CA SER A 179 -4.76 2.87 -25.09
C SER A 179 -4.55 2.73 -26.59
N GLY A 180 -5.60 2.51 -27.35
CA GLY A 180 -5.62 2.26 -28.79
C GLY A 180 -5.11 3.37 -29.73
N GLY A 181 -4.24 4.27 -29.25
CA GLY A 181 -3.62 5.33 -30.07
C GLY A 181 -2.14 5.52 -29.73
N GLY A 182 -1.36 6.11 -30.64
CA GLY A 182 0.07 6.34 -30.47
C GLY A 182 0.91 5.07 -30.35
N LYS A 183 1.57 4.82 -29.23
CA LYS A 183 2.33 3.59 -28.93
C LYS A 183 1.47 2.36 -28.56
N SER A 184 0.14 2.41 -28.70
CA SER A 184 -0.75 1.28 -28.40
C SER A 184 -1.58 0.92 -29.61
N LEU A 185 -1.65 -0.37 -29.91
CA LEU A 185 -2.53 -0.91 -30.94
C LEU A 185 -3.56 -1.83 -30.27
N LEU A 186 -4.83 -1.40 -30.31
CA LEU A 186 -5.95 -2.18 -29.80
C LEU A 186 -6.95 -2.40 -30.94
N SER A 187 -7.59 -3.57 -30.95
CA SER A 187 -8.72 -3.80 -31.84
C SER A 187 -9.89 -2.87 -31.52
N ASP A 188 -10.71 -2.53 -32.52
CA ASP A 188 -11.87 -1.66 -32.36
C ASP A 188 -12.83 -2.16 -31.27
N GLY A 189 -13.02 -3.47 -31.15
CA GLY A 189 -13.83 -4.07 -30.11
C GLY A 189 -13.27 -3.85 -28.71
N MET A 190 -11.95 -3.91 -28.57
CA MET A 190 -11.26 -3.70 -27.32
C MET A 190 -11.21 -2.19 -26.93
N GLN A 191 -11.17 -1.30 -27.93
CA GLN A 191 -11.33 0.14 -27.71
C GLN A 191 -12.72 0.49 -27.18
N ALA A 192 -13.78 -0.14 -27.72
CA ALA A 192 -15.14 0.04 -27.24
C ALA A 192 -15.33 -0.51 -25.82
N GLU A 193 -14.73 -1.65 -25.50
CA GLU A 193 -14.73 -2.22 -24.14
C GLU A 193 -14.01 -1.30 -23.14
N LEU A 194 -12.85 -0.76 -23.51
CA LEU A 194 -12.12 0.23 -22.69
C LEU A 194 -12.91 1.53 -22.48
N ALA A 195 -13.64 1.99 -23.47
CA ALA A 195 -14.50 3.15 -23.32
C ALA A 195 -15.63 2.90 -22.32
N GLY A 196 -16.18 1.67 -22.30
CA GLY A 196 -17.15 1.22 -21.29
C GLY A 196 -16.54 1.12 -19.89
N ILE A 197 -15.30 0.70 -19.81
CA ILE A 197 -14.50 0.60 -18.57
C ILE A 197 -14.19 1.98 -17.98
N LYS A 198 -13.88 2.99 -18.80
CA LYS A 198 -13.65 4.37 -18.36
C LYS A 198 -14.87 5.02 -17.69
N SER A 199 -16.06 4.55 -17.98
CA SER A 199 -17.30 5.20 -17.53
C SER A 199 -17.79 4.82 -16.12
N GLY A 200 -17.14 3.95 -15.38
CA GLY A 200 -17.70 3.70 -14.08
C GLY A 200 -17.14 2.70 -13.08
N PHE A 201 -16.26 1.79 -13.38
CA PHE A 201 -15.86 0.79 -12.37
C PHE A 201 -14.51 0.16 -12.68
N PHE A 202 -13.39 0.83 -12.37
CA PHE A 202 -12.13 0.08 -12.39
C PHE A 202 -11.22 0.42 -11.22
N VAL A 203 -10.95 -0.61 -10.45
CA VAL A 203 -9.73 -0.79 -9.68
C VAL A 203 -8.57 -0.63 -10.67
N ARG A 204 -7.74 0.39 -10.48
CA ARG A 204 -6.51 0.56 -11.27
C ARG A 204 -5.72 -0.73 -11.16
N PRO A 205 -5.37 -1.41 -12.25
CA PRO A 205 -4.63 -2.67 -12.17
C PRO A 205 -3.12 -2.45 -11.98
N ILE A 206 -2.70 -1.35 -11.38
CA ILE A 206 -1.39 -1.27 -10.75
C ILE A 206 -1.62 -1.68 -9.32
N GLU A 207 -1.73 -2.95 -9.16
CA GLU A 207 -1.70 -3.61 -7.88
C GLU A 207 -0.34 -3.34 -7.26
N GLU A 208 -0.36 -3.00 -6.00
CA GLU A 208 0.73 -2.90 -5.04
C GLU A 208 2.08 -3.36 -5.57
N VAL A 209 2.79 -2.49 -6.28
CA VAL A 209 4.22 -2.65 -6.52
C VAL A 209 4.89 -2.57 -5.15
N SER A 210 5.80 -3.49 -4.88
CA SER A 210 6.40 -3.78 -3.56
C SER A 210 6.66 -2.58 -2.67
N ARG A 211 6.62 -2.79 -1.37
CA ARG A 211 6.96 -1.82 -0.31
C ARG A 211 8.27 -1.09 -0.66
N ALA A 212 8.19 0.22 -0.91
CA ALA A 212 9.27 1.11 -1.30
C ALA A 212 9.67 1.07 -2.79
N SER A 213 8.71 1.24 -3.68
CA SER A 213 8.93 1.45 -5.10
C SER A 213 8.16 2.66 -5.62
N VAL A 214 8.72 3.28 -6.65
CA VAL A 214 8.07 4.36 -7.40
C VAL A 214 7.85 3.86 -8.82
N VAL A 215 6.60 3.91 -9.28
CA VAL A 215 6.25 3.63 -10.68
C VAL A 215 5.84 4.94 -11.33
N LEU A 216 6.56 5.31 -12.37
CA LEU A 216 6.32 6.50 -13.17
C LEU A 216 5.80 6.07 -14.54
N ALA A 217 4.62 6.49 -14.94
CA ALA A 217 4.04 6.20 -16.23
C ALA A 217 3.94 7.45 -17.10
N ALA A 218 4.32 7.33 -18.36
CA ALA A 218 4.29 8.44 -19.33
C ALA A 218 2.86 8.92 -19.64
N SER A 219 1.85 8.08 -19.41
CA SER A 219 0.45 8.45 -19.59
C SER A 219 -0.41 7.75 -18.55
N ASP A 220 -1.56 8.35 -18.22
CA ASP A 220 -2.54 7.71 -17.36
C ASP A 220 -3.25 6.57 -18.12
N TRP A 221 -3.97 5.75 -17.37
CA TRP A 221 -4.74 4.63 -17.88
C TRP A 221 -5.69 5.06 -19.01
N GLY A 222 -5.55 4.41 -20.15
CA GLY A 222 -6.36 4.70 -21.34
C GLY A 222 -5.96 5.97 -22.09
N GLU A 223 -4.85 6.61 -21.75
CA GLU A 223 -4.25 7.71 -22.51
C GLU A 223 -3.06 7.23 -23.35
N THR A 224 -2.68 8.07 -24.31
CA THR A 224 -1.61 7.79 -25.26
C THR A 224 -0.35 8.53 -24.88
N ALA A 225 0.75 7.81 -24.62
CA ALA A 225 2.08 8.42 -24.63
C ALA A 225 2.45 8.82 -26.09
N ARG A 226 2.97 10.01 -26.28
CA ARG A 226 3.19 10.60 -27.60
C ARG A 226 4.67 10.76 -27.88
N GLU A 227 5.04 10.43 -29.10
CA GLU A 227 6.31 10.82 -29.67
C GLU A 227 6.16 12.17 -30.38
N ASP A 228 7.17 13.02 -30.30
CA ASP A 228 7.20 14.31 -30.99
C ASP A 228 8.50 14.48 -31.79
N GLU A 229 8.36 14.77 -33.08
CA GLU A 229 9.50 14.90 -33.99
C GLU A 229 10.33 16.15 -33.67
N GLY A 230 9.71 17.22 -33.20
CA GLY A 230 10.40 18.45 -32.83
C GLY A 230 11.26 18.28 -31.59
N LEU A 231 10.85 17.42 -30.66
CA LEU A 231 11.63 17.05 -29.49
C LEU A 231 12.62 15.92 -29.78
N GLY A 232 12.36 15.08 -30.80
CA GLY A 232 13.18 13.90 -31.12
C GLY A 232 13.05 12.79 -30.08
N HIS A 233 11.99 12.79 -29.28
CA HIS A 233 11.79 11.95 -28.13
C HIS A 233 10.29 11.63 -27.88
N ASP A 234 10.04 10.66 -27.02
CA ASP A 234 8.77 10.59 -26.27
C ASP A 234 8.65 11.86 -25.39
N VAL A 235 7.47 12.49 -25.43
CA VAL A 235 7.25 13.79 -24.75
C VAL A 235 7.55 13.72 -23.25
N TYR A 236 7.08 12.67 -22.59
CA TYR A 236 7.32 12.51 -21.16
C TYR A 236 8.79 12.25 -20.85
N THR A 237 9.44 11.36 -21.61
CA THR A 237 10.85 11.04 -21.43
C THR A 237 11.74 12.26 -21.66
N HIS A 238 11.41 13.08 -22.68
CA HIS A 238 12.11 14.36 -22.91
C HIS A 238 12.11 15.22 -21.65
N PHE A 239 10.94 15.48 -21.06
CA PHE A 239 10.84 16.32 -19.88
C PHE A 239 11.36 15.66 -18.61
N LEU A 240 11.33 14.33 -18.50
CA LEU A 240 11.97 13.61 -17.40
C LEU A 240 13.49 13.80 -17.42
N VAL A 241 14.11 13.66 -18.60
CA VAL A 241 15.54 13.88 -18.79
C VAL A 241 15.91 15.36 -18.60
N GLU A 242 15.08 16.27 -19.09
CA GLU A 242 15.25 17.70 -18.86
C GLU A 242 15.25 18.03 -17.36
N ALA A 243 14.29 17.52 -16.59
CA ALA A 243 14.24 17.70 -15.14
C ALA A 243 15.55 17.33 -14.45
N LEU A 244 16.15 16.21 -14.86
CA LEU A 244 17.41 15.72 -14.30
C LEU A 244 18.61 16.57 -14.75
N ARG A 245 18.54 17.19 -15.91
CA ARG A 245 19.62 18.03 -16.47
C ARG A 245 19.64 19.45 -15.93
N ILE A 246 18.49 20.10 -15.86
CA ILE A 246 18.36 21.52 -15.46
C ILE A 246 18.25 21.73 -13.95
N GLY A 247 18.10 20.65 -13.18
CA GLY A 247 18.01 20.74 -11.73
C GLY A 247 16.60 21.04 -11.24
N ALA A 248 15.68 20.10 -11.41
CA ALA A 248 14.32 20.19 -10.85
C ALA A 248 14.26 19.94 -9.33
N ASP A 249 15.34 20.31 -8.62
CA ASP A 249 15.43 20.29 -7.15
C ASP A 249 14.45 21.31 -6.58
N ARG A 250 13.26 20.84 -6.23
CA ARG A 250 12.14 21.69 -5.79
C ARG A 250 12.34 22.18 -4.36
N ASN A 251 12.86 21.31 -3.50
CA ASN A 251 13.04 21.62 -2.09
C ASN A 251 14.39 22.33 -1.80
N GLY A 252 15.30 22.35 -2.75
CA GLY A 252 16.59 23.02 -2.67
C GLY A 252 17.61 22.28 -1.81
N ASP A 253 17.51 20.95 -1.66
CA ASP A 253 18.43 20.16 -0.83
C ASP A 253 19.72 19.75 -1.55
N GLY A 254 19.80 19.92 -2.87
CA GLY A 254 20.94 19.58 -3.72
C GLY A 254 20.81 18.24 -4.45
N ALA A 255 19.69 17.54 -4.26
CA ALA A 255 19.38 16.30 -4.94
C ALA A 255 18.12 16.43 -5.81
N ILE A 256 17.97 15.55 -6.78
CA ILE A 256 16.71 15.41 -7.54
C ILE A 256 16.21 13.99 -7.34
N THR A 257 15.07 13.88 -6.71
CA THR A 257 14.39 12.61 -6.45
C THR A 257 13.57 12.17 -7.67
N ALA A 258 13.19 10.90 -7.71
CA ALA A 258 12.28 10.38 -8.73
C ALA A 258 10.94 11.14 -8.75
N SER A 259 10.42 11.50 -7.59
CA SER A 259 9.18 12.27 -7.44
C SER A 259 9.30 13.68 -8.01
N GLU A 260 10.38 14.41 -7.70
CA GLU A 260 10.60 15.77 -8.21
C GLU A 260 10.77 15.79 -9.72
N ALA A 261 11.55 14.83 -10.26
CA ALA A 261 11.73 14.70 -11.70
C ALA A 261 10.40 14.38 -12.40
N HIS A 262 9.60 13.49 -11.83
CA HIS A 262 8.27 13.17 -12.34
C HIS A 262 7.33 14.37 -12.32
N ASP A 263 7.25 15.10 -11.21
CA ASP A 263 6.37 16.26 -11.08
C ASP A 263 6.68 17.34 -12.10
N TYR A 264 7.97 17.57 -12.37
CA TYR A 264 8.39 18.45 -13.44
C TYR A 264 7.92 17.91 -14.81
N ALA A 265 8.28 16.65 -15.11
CA ALA A 265 7.95 16.02 -16.39
C ALA A 265 6.42 15.98 -16.63
N ARG A 266 5.64 15.68 -15.61
CA ARG A 266 4.17 15.65 -15.68
C ARG A 266 3.60 17.00 -16.07
N ARG A 267 4.00 18.08 -15.38
CA ARG A 267 3.51 19.42 -15.68
C ARG A 267 3.87 19.86 -17.10
N MET A 268 5.12 19.63 -17.49
CA MET A 268 5.60 20.02 -18.82
C MET A 268 4.93 19.20 -19.92
N THR A 269 4.76 17.89 -19.74
CA THR A 269 4.06 17.02 -20.68
C THR A 269 2.59 17.44 -20.83
N TYR A 270 1.90 17.70 -19.72
CA TYR A 270 0.51 18.17 -19.75
C TYR A 270 0.37 19.49 -20.51
N GLN A 271 1.23 20.46 -20.24
CA GLN A 271 1.24 21.76 -20.92
C GLN A 271 1.57 21.61 -22.41
N PHE A 272 2.64 20.88 -22.75
CA PHE A 272 3.08 20.69 -24.12
C PHE A 272 2.01 19.99 -24.98
N THR A 273 1.35 19.00 -24.42
CA THR A 273 0.32 18.24 -25.15
C THR A 273 -1.08 18.88 -25.12
N GLY A 274 -1.23 20.05 -24.48
CA GLY A 274 -2.54 20.70 -24.29
C GLY A 274 -3.51 19.82 -23.50
N GLY A 275 -3.02 19.15 -22.45
CA GLY A 275 -3.82 18.29 -21.57
C GLY A 275 -4.18 16.91 -22.13
N ARG A 276 -3.61 16.52 -23.28
CA ARG A 276 -3.93 15.25 -23.96
C ARG A 276 -3.11 14.06 -23.47
N GLN A 277 -2.07 14.30 -22.69
CA GLN A 277 -1.24 13.28 -22.05
C GLN A 277 -1.03 13.67 -20.60
N ARG A 278 -1.42 12.77 -19.69
CA ARG A 278 -1.32 12.95 -18.24
C ARG A 278 -0.42 11.88 -17.67
N PRO A 279 0.87 12.16 -17.46
CA PRO A 279 1.74 11.23 -16.76
C PRO A 279 1.24 10.97 -15.35
N SER A 280 1.33 9.73 -14.90
CA SER A 280 0.91 9.31 -13.56
C SER A 280 2.07 8.69 -12.78
N ALA A 281 1.98 8.75 -11.46
CA ALA A 281 2.93 8.10 -10.56
C ALA A 281 2.19 7.34 -9.46
N GLU A 282 2.78 6.23 -9.06
CA GLU A 282 2.40 5.51 -7.86
C GLU A 282 3.65 5.36 -6.98
N SER A 283 3.52 5.70 -5.72
CA SER A 283 4.62 5.62 -4.76
C SER A 283 4.16 4.87 -3.52
N THR A 284 4.97 3.90 -3.12
CA THR A 284 4.83 3.18 -1.85
C THR A 284 6.01 3.46 -0.92
N GLU A 285 6.56 4.68 -0.95
CA GLU A 285 7.69 5.14 -0.14
C GLU A 285 7.37 5.26 1.37
N VAL A 286 6.61 4.35 1.94
CA VAL A 286 6.25 4.40 3.35
C VAL A 286 7.48 4.10 4.22
N GLY A 287 8.01 5.12 4.89
CA GLY A 287 9.12 5.00 5.84
C GLY A 287 10.50 4.79 5.19
N VAL A 288 10.67 5.16 3.92
CA VAL A 288 11.94 5.11 3.19
C VAL A 288 12.33 6.53 2.74
N ASP A 289 13.64 6.82 2.77
CA ASP A 289 14.15 8.06 2.20
C ASP A 289 13.80 8.17 0.71
N PRO A 290 13.55 9.39 0.19
CA PRO A 290 13.26 9.61 -1.22
C PRO A 290 14.33 9.02 -2.13
N ILE A 291 13.90 8.45 -3.26
CA ILE A 291 14.84 7.85 -4.21
C ILE A 291 15.50 8.94 -5.05
N VAL A 292 16.76 9.25 -4.73
CA VAL A 292 17.55 10.24 -5.45
C VAL A 292 18.03 9.68 -6.79
N LEU A 293 17.74 10.38 -7.88
CA LEU A 293 18.24 10.05 -9.23
C LEU A 293 19.49 10.83 -9.62
N VAL A 294 19.61 12.08 -9.19
CA VAL A 294 20.73 12.99 -9.53
C VAL A 294 21.12 13.79 -8.29
N GLY A 295 22.41 14.06 -8.15
CA GLY A 295 22.94 14.85 -7.04
C GLY A 295 23.06 14.10 -5.73
N LYS A 296 23.26 14.85 -4.66
CA LYS A 296 23.34 14.35 -3.28
C LYS A 296 22.69 15.37 -2.36
N VAL A 297 21.96 14.89 -1.37
CA VAL A 297 21.44 15.77 -0.30
C VAL A 297 22.62 16.38 0.44
N VAL A 298 22.78 17.71 0.33
CA VAL A 298 23.88 18.47 0.94
C VAL A 298 23.41 19.37 2.08
N ARG A 299 22.12 19.60 2.20
CA ARG A 299 21.48 20.40 3.24
C ARG A 299 20.04 19.95 3.46
N ALA A 300 19.47 20.30 4.62
CA ALA A 300 18.03 20.14 4.81
C ALA A 300 17.30 21.04 3.81
N GLY A 301 16.46 20.44 2.99
CA GLY A 301 15.62 21.12 2.02
C GLY A 301 14.47 21.87 2.68
N LYS A 302 13.67 22.59 1.89
CA LYS A 302 12.39 23.12 2.35
C LYS A 302 11.44 21.94 2.65
N PRO A 303 10.53 22.07 3.59
CA PRO A 303 9.51 21.07 3.81
C PRO A 303 8.62 20.93 2.56
N GLU A 304 8.17 19.71 2.32
CA GLU A 304 7.32 19.36 1.20
C GLU A 304 5.98 18.82 1.65
N LEU A 305 4.92 19.33 1.03
CA LEU A 305 3.57 18.76 1.09
C LEU A 305 3.31 18.03 -0.23
N TYR A 306 2.92 16.76 -0.21
CA TYR A 306 2.69 15.98 -1.41
C TYR A 306 1.58 14.94 -1.25
N SER A 307 1.02 14.49 -2.35
CA SER A 307 0.28 13.23 -2.40
C SER A 307 0.24 12.67 -3.82
N TYR A 308 0.35 11.35 -3.93
CA TYR A 308 0.13 10.60 -5.16
C TYR A 308 -1.10 9.68 -5.04
N ALA A 309 -1.91 9.88 -4.00
CA ALA A 309 -3.12 9.10 -3.79
C ALA A 309 -4.15 9.37 -4.90
N PRO A 310 -4.62 8.33 -5.61
CA PRO A 310 -5.59 8.48 -6.70
C PRO A 310 -6.90 9.16 -6.30
N VAL A 311 -7.29 9.01 -5.03
CA VAL A 311 -8.50 9.63 -4.47
C VAL A 311 -8.42 11.16 -4.46
N LEU A 312 -7.21 11.73 -4.54
CA LEU A 312 -6.94 13.16 -4.54
C LEU A 312 -6.71 13.75 -5.93
N ASP A 313 -6.92 12.98 -6.99
CA ASP A 313 -6.76 13.45 -8.37
C ASP A 313 -7.65 14.67 -8.68
N GLY A 314 -7.01 15.76 -9.15
CA GLY A 314 -7.66 17.03 -9.42
C GLY A 314 -8.03 17.86 -8.17
N PHE A 315 -7.51 17.51 -6.99
CA PHE A 315 -7.53 18.38 -5.82
C PHE A 315 -6.34 19.34 -5.85
N GLU A 316 -6.48 20.48 -5.18
CA GLU A 316 -5.44 21.50 -5.07
C GLU A 316 -4.93 21.57 -3.62
N ILE A 317 -3.62 21.77 -3.47
CA ILE A 317 -3.02 22.14 -2.19
C ILE A 317 -3.06 23.66 -2.06
N LEU A 318 -3.74 24.13 -1.02
CA LEU A 318 -3.70 25.52 -0.63
C LEU A 318 -2.89 25.65 0.66
N VAL A 319 -1.95 26.61 0.68
CA VAL A 319 -1.19 26.98 1.88
C VAL A 319 -1.44 28.44 2.18
N ASP A 320 -1.87 28.73 3.40
CA ASP A 320 -2.26 30.07 3.85
C ASP A 320 -3.28 30.76 2.92
N GLY A 321 -4.20 29.94 2.37
CA GLY A 321 -5.27 30.38 1.48
C GLY A 321 -4.86 30.59 0.02
N LYS A 322 -3.62 30.29 -0.35
CA LYS A 322 -3.14 30.40 -1.74
C LYS A 322 -3.05 29.02 -2.38
N PRO A 323 -3.67 28.76 -3.54
CA PRO A 323 -3.49 27.53 -4.28
C PRO A 323 -2.05 27.49 -4.83
N LEU A 324 -1.33 26.39 -4.56
CA LEU A 324 0.07 26.24 -4.94
C LEU A 324 0.28 25.19 -6.01
N THR A 325 -0.40 24.06 -5.94
CA THR A 325 -0.29 22.98 -6.93
C THR A 325 -1.54 22.11 -6.92
N GLU A 326 -1.79 21.47 -8.07
CA GLU A 326 -2.83 20.45 -8.25
C GLU A 326 -2.23 19.06 -8.01
N LEU A 327 -2.99 18.17 -7.40
CA LEU A 327 -2.63 16.78 -7.14
C LEU A 327 -3.02 15.86 -8.34
N PRO A 328 -2.28 14.79 -8.59
CA PRO A 328 -1.12 14.28 -7.82
C PRO A 328 0.13 15.14 -8.01
N GLY A 329 0.99 15.17 -7.00
CA GLY A 329 2.24 15.91 -7.00
C GLY A 329 2.55 16.51 -5.64
N GLY A 330 3.53 17.41 -5.60
CA GLY A 330 3.95 18.05 -4.36
C GLY A 330 4.40 19.50 -4.54
N VAL A 331 4.54 20.18 -3.41
CA VAL A 331 5.01 21.57 -3.34
C VAL A 331 5.92 21.77 -2.14
N ALA A 332 7.04 22.48 -2.34
CA ALA A 332 7.90 22.94 -1.26
C ALA A 332 7.37 24.26 -0.70
N VAL A 333 7.38 24.39 0.62
CA VAL A 333 6.93 25.59 1.34
C VAL A 333 8.02 26.08 2.30
N GLU A 334 7.88 27.25 2.86
CA GLU A 334 8.84 27.71 3.88
C GLU A 334 8.63 26.93 5.20
N PRO A 335 9.69 26.71 6.01
CA PRO A 335 9.52 26.12 7.34
C PRO A 335 8.66 27.02 8.23
N GLY A 336 7.78 26.42 9.01
CA GLY A 336 6.90 27.17 9.94
C GLY A 336 5.53 26.53 10.12
N SER A 337 4.65 27.26 10.78
CA SER A 337 3.27 26.83 10.99
C SER A 337 2.37 27.39 9.90
N HIS A 338 1.79 26.51 9.08
CA HIS A 338 0.97 26.87 7.92
C HIS A 338 -0.45 26.34 8.07
N ARG A 339 -1.42 27.08 7.54
CA ARG A 339 -2.75 26.54 7.30
C ARG A 339 -2.74 25.79 5.97
N VAL A 340 -2.88 24.48 6.03
CA VAL A 340 -2.91 23.61 4.85
C VAL A 340 -4.35 23.21 4.56
N GLN A 341 -4.78 23.37 3.32
CA GLN A 341 -6.11 22.97 2.86
C GLN A 341 -5.96 22.11 1.61
N VAL A 342 -6.82 21.10 1.49
CA VAL A 342 -6.95 20.26 0.28
C VAL A 342 -8.37 20.41 -0.22
N ALA A 343 -8.54 20.99 -1.39
CA ALA A 343 -9.86 21.30 -1.96
C ALA A 343 -9.88 21.03 -3.47
N LYS A 344 -11.05 20.88 -4.04
CA LYS A 344 -11.24 20.70 -5.49
C LYS A 344 -12.06 21.84 -6.06
N GLY A 345 -11.44 22.59 -7.00
CA GLY A 345 -12.15 23.57 -7.82
C GLY A 345 -12.96 24.62 -7.03
N GLY A 346 -12.44 25.13 -5.89
CA GLY A 346 -13.15 26.10 -5.04
C GLY A 346 -14.31 25.51 -4.22
N GLY A 347 -14.47 24.18 -4.22
CA GLY A 347 -15.42 23.47 -3.38
C GLY A 347 -15.01 23.40 -1.90
N PRO A 348 -15.80 22.74 -1.05
CA PRO A 348 -15.45 22.57 0.36
C PRO A 348 -14.12 21.83 0.50
N ALA A 349 -13.30 22.25 1.45
CA ALA A 349 -12.02 21.60 1.72
C ALA A 349 -12.26 20.19 2.29
N LEU A 350 -11.59 19.21 1.72
CA LEU A 350 -11.52 17.84 2.24
C LEU A 350 -10.66 17.79 3.52
N TYR A 351 -9.64 18.64 3.58
CA TYR A 351 -8.80 18.88 4.75
C TYR A 351 -8.62 20.39 4.96
N ASP A 352 -8.68 20.84 6.21
CA ASP A 352 -8.36 22.21 6.63
C ASP A 352 -7.76 22.16 8.04
N GLY A 353 -6.47 22.37 8.15
CA GLY A 353 -5.76 22.27 9.41
C GLY A 353 -4.48 23.09 9.46
N ARG A 354 -3.96 23.34 10.67
CA ARG A 354 -2.63 23.90 10.87
C ARG A 354 -1.60 22.77 10.97
N VAL A 355 -0.49 22.94 10.28
CA VAL A 355 0.60 21.97 10.22
C VAL A 355 1.91 22.70 10.49
N ASP A 356 2.68 22.22 11.46
CA ASP A 356 4.02 22.70 11.73
C ASP A 356 5.02 21.94 10.88
N LEU A 357 5.72 22.65 9.99
CA LEU A 357 6.61 22.09 8.99
C LEU A 357 8.05 22.45 9.30
N GLY A 358 8.87 21.46 9.61
CA GLY A 358 10.31 21.60 9.81
C GLY A 358 11.10 21.47 8.51
N ALA A 359 12.30 22.07 8.46
CA ALA A 359 13.19 21.95 7.30
C ALA A 359 13.48 20.47 6.98
N GLY A 360 13.42 20.10 5.70
CA GLY A 360 13.61 18.74 5.21
C GLY A 360 12.45 17.78 5.50
N GLN A 361 11.38 18.23 6.15
CA GLN A 361 10.23 17.39 6.44
C GLN A 361 9.41 17.13 5.16
N ARG A 362 9.04 15.89 4.93
CA ARG A 362 8.08 15.50 3.88
C ARG A 362 6.79 15.02 4.52
N VAL A 363 5.68 15.55 4.07
CA VAL A 363 4.36 15.27 4.64
C VAL A 363 3.42 14.83 3.53
N ASP A 364 2.99 13.57 3.59
CA ASP A 364 1.93 13.08 2.72
C ASP A 364 0.58 13.62 3.22
N LEU A 365 -0.14 14.27 2.34
CA LEU A 365 -1.46 14.83 2.65
C LEU A 365 -2.46 13.74 3.02
N GLN A 366 -2.30 12.54 2.49
CA GLN A 366 -3.13 11.40 2.88
C GLN A 366 -2.94 11.07 4.37
N ASP A 367 -1.70 11.15 4.87
CA ASP A 367 -1.42 10.93 6.29
C ASP A 367 -1.99 12.06 7.16
N LEU A 368 -1.91 13.32 6.70
CA LEU A 368 -2.54 14.45 7.40
C LEU A 368 -4.07 14.29 7.49
N MET A 369 -4.70 13.88 6.40
CA MET A 369 -6.15 13.67 6.38
C MET A 369 -6.55 12.49 7.26
N SER A 370 -5.77 11.42 7.24
CA SER A 370 -5.96 10.25 8.12
C SER A 370 -5.71 10.60 9.59
N ALA A 371 -4.73 11.46 9.87
CA ALA A 371 -4.44 11.94 11.24
C ALA A 371 -5.51 12.91 11.77
N GLY A 372 -6.23 13.60 10.88
CA GLY A 372 -7.38 14.45 11.23
C GLY A 372 -8.65 13.66 11.59
N GLU A 373 -8.75 12.39 11.17
CA GLU A 373 -9.74 11.46 11.68
C GLU A 373 -9.26 10.88 13.01
N GLY A 374 -9.93 11.24 14.11
CA GLY A 374 -9.57 10.79 15.45
C GLY A 374 -9.35 9.28 15.50
N ARG A 375 -8.25 8.85 16.10
CA ARG A 375 -7.93 7.42 16.25
C ARG A 375 -8.87 6.70 17.20
N TRP A 376 -9.45 7.42 18.15
CA TRP A 376 -10.39 6.89 19.13
C TRP A 376 -11.83 7.08 18.65
N GLU A 377 -12.59 6.03 18.73
CA GLU A 377 -14.05 6.05 18.53
C GLU A 377 -14.70 5.43 19.76
N VAL A 378 -15.70 6.09 20.33
CA VAL A 378 -16.45 5.58 21.47
C VAL A 378 -17.94 5.79 21.21
N GLY A 379 -18.74 4.78 21.52
CA GLY A 379 -20.19 4.91 21.35
C GLY A 379 -20.99 3.78 21.97
N PRO A 380 -22.30 4.01 22.17
CA PRO A 380 -23.24 3.00 22.61
C PRO A 380 -23.52 1.96 21.52
N ARG A 381 -23.81 0.73 21.97
CA ARG A 381 -24.21 -0.41 21.14
C ARG A 381 -25.51 -1.01 21.65
N LEU A 382 -26.36 -1.41 20.71
CA LEU A 382 -27.52 -2.24 20.96
C LEU A 382 -27.30 -3.58 20.29
N GLY A 383 -27.61 -4.67 20.96
CA GLY A 383 -27.29 -5.99 20.45
C GLY A 383 -28.43 -7.01 20.68
N LEU A 384 -28.27 -8.09 19.94
CA LEU A 384 -29.05 -9.29 20.10
C LEU A 384 -28.12 -10.49 20.31
N PHE A 385 -28.10 -11.02 21.51
CA PHE A 385 -27.32 -12.20 21.89
C PHE A 385 -28.14 -13.47 21.72
N SER A 386 -27.56 -14.54 21.19
CA SER A 386 -28.19 -15.87 21.11
C SER A 386 -27.16 -16.98 21.01
N PHE A 387 -27.42 -18.11 21.69
CA PHE A 387 -26.68 -19.34 21.41
C PHE A 387 -26.99 -19.86 20.00
N LEU A 388 -25.99 -20.44 19.33
CA LEU A 388 -26.14 -20.95 17.97
C LEU A 388 -26.92 -22.28 17.94
N ASP A 389 -26.73 -23.12 18.93
CA ASP A 389 -27.44 -24.39 19.03
C ASP A 389 -28.73 -24.29 19.84
N ARG A 390 -29.72 -25.10 19.43
CA ARG A 390 -31.06 -25.10 20.05
C ARG A 390 -31.05 -25.56 21.50
N ALA A 391 -30.25 -26.58 21.82
CA ALA A 391 -30.21 -27.14 23.17
C ALA A 391 -29.72 -26.12 24.20
N SER A 392 -28.67 -25.33 23.83
CA SER A 392 -28.18 -24.25 24.68
C SER A 392 -29.20 -23.11 24.82
N ARG A 393 -29.96 -22.78 23.76
CA ARG A 393 -31.05 -21.79 23.86
C ARG A 393 -32.17 -22.23 24.80
N ASP A 394 -32.52 -23.50 24.73
CA ASP A 394 -33.63 -24.04 25.55
C ASP A 394 -33.20 -24.30 27.01
N GLN A 395 -31.94 -24.66 27.26
CA GLN A 395 -31.45 -25.07 28.58
C GLN A 395 -30.68 -23.97 29.34
N LEU A 396 -29.96 -23.09 28.63
CA LEU A 396 -29.12 -22.08 29.26
C LEU A 396 -29.78 -20.70 29.25
N LEU A 397 -30.03 -20.14 28.07
CA LEU A 397 -30.51 -18.78 27.90
C LEU A 397 -31.11 -18.60 26.51
N GLY A 398 -32.33 -18.11 26.42
CA GLY A 398 -32.95 -17.71 25.17
C GLY A 398 -32.29 -16.44 24.55
N PRO A 399 -32.72 -16.06 23.34
CA PRO A 399 -32.26 -14.82 22.73
C PRO A 399 -32.52 -13.61 23.63
N SER A 400 -31.52 -12.71 23.76
CA SER A 400 -31.54 -11.59 24.71
C SER A 400 -31.13 -10.30 24.02
N GLY A 401 -31.87 -9.22 24.28
CA GLY A 401 -31.40 -7.88 23.94
C GLY A 401 -30.25 -7.46 24.85
N THR A 402 -29.23 -6.84 24.29
CA THR A 402 -28.08 -6.29 25.02
C THR A 402 -27.90 -4.80 24.74
N VAL A 403 -27.37 -4.10 25.73
CA VAL A 403 -26.90 -2.72 25.58
C VAL A 403 -25.46 -2.64 26.07
N GLY A 404 -24.66 -1.83 25.43
CA GLY A 404 -23.26 -1.76 25.76
C GLY A 404 -22.59 -0.46 25.32
N LEU A 405 -21.30 -0.39 25.60
CA LEU A 405 -20.39 0.63 25.12
C LEU A 405 -19.23 -0.05 24.40
N GLN A 406 -18.78 0.57 23.34
CA GLN A 406 -17.58 0.15 22.63
C GLN A 406 -16.62 1.32 22.49
N ALA A 407 -15.33 1.03 22.64
CA ALA A 407 -14.25 1.91 22.29
C ALA A 407 -13.38 1.20 21.23
N SER A 408 -13.00 1.91 20.19
CA SER A 408 -12.04 1.41 19.22
C SER A 408 -10.87 2.37 19.04
N LEU A 409 -9.67 1.81 18.82
CA LEU A 409 -8.45 2.53 18.48
C LEU A 409 -8.03 2.08 17.08
N ARG A 410 -8.17 2.98 16.11
CA ARG A 410 -7.85 2.73 14.70
C ARG A 410 -6.34 2.85 14.47
N ASP A 411 -5.85 2.10 13.46
CA ASP A 411 -4.44 2.07 13.04
C ASP A 411 -3.47 1.77 14.20
N TRP A 412 -3.88 0.85 15.06
CA TRP A 412 -3.09 0.33 16.17
C TRP A 412 -3.29 -1.20 16.31
N PRO A 413 -2.24 -2.01 16.52
CA PRO A 413 -0.83 -1.64 16.69
C PRO A 413 -0.11 -1.33 15.37
N ALA A 414 -0.76 -1.48 14.23
CA ALA A 414 -0.22 -1.18 12.91
C ALA A 414 -1.29 -0.56 12.00
N ARG A 415 -0.89 0.07 10.90
CA ARG A 415 -1.78 0.58 9.86
C ARG A 415 -2.71 -0.53 9.37
N HIS A 416 -3.97 -0.20 9.12
CA HIS A 416 -5.04 -1.15 8.75
C HIS A 416 -5.44 -2.16 9.83
N LEU A 417 -5.00 -2.00 11.07
CA LEU A 417 -5.52 -2.74 12.21
C LEU A 417 -6.34 -1.80 13.11
N ALA A 418 -7.29 -2.37 13.83
CA ALA A 418 -8.05 -1.68 14.86
C ALA A 418 -8.13 -2.54 16.12
N LEU A 419 -7.88 -1.92 17.27
CA LEU A 419 -8.17 -2.52 18.56
C LEU A 419 -9.59 -2.12 18.96
N LEU A 420 -10.46 -3.08 19.21
CA LEU A 420 -11.82 -2.87 19.66
C LEU A 420 -11.96 -3.42 21.08
N MET A 421 -12.64 -2.67 21.94
CA MET A 421 -12.93 -3.03 23.32
C MET A 421 -14.39 -2.75 23.58
N ASP A 422 -15.12 -3.72 24.10
CA ASP A 422 -16.53 -3.60 24.38
C ASP A 422 -16.91 -4.11 25.76
N VAL A 423 -17.93 -3.52 26.32
CA VAL A 423 -18.61 -3.98 27.52
C VAL A 423 -20.11 -3.88 27.30
N GLY A 424 -20.84 -4.90 27.72
CA GLY A 424 -22.28 -4.92 27.51
C GLY A 424 -23.01 -5.79 28.54
N GLY A 425 -24.30 -5.73 28.45
CA GLY A 425 -25.15 -6.60 29.28
C GLY A 425 -26.61 -6.51 28.90
N GLY A 426 -27.38 -7.44 29.43
CA GLY A 426 -28.81 -7.53 29.21
C GLY A 426 -29.49 -8.27 30.34
N THR A 427 -30.79 -8.14 30.39
CA THR A 427 -31.64 -8.87 31.33
C THR A 427 -32.78 -9.50 30.58
N GLY A 428 -33.33 -10.57 31.11
CA GLY A 428 -34.49 -11.22 30.51
C GLY A 428 -35.10 -12.30 31.42
N HIS A 429 -36.13 -12.90 30.90
CA HIS A 429 -36.87 -13.99 31.56
C HIS A 429 -36.78 -15.24 30.71
N GLY A 430 -36.72 -16.38 31.33
CA GLY A 430 -36.73 -17.67 30.66
C GLY A 430 -37.48 -18.71 31.46
N SER A 431 -37.69 -19.87 30.85
CA SER A 431 -38.27 -21.04 31.56
C SER A 431 -37.47 -22.29 31.23
N SER A 432 -37.27 -23.13 32.21
CA SER A 432 -36.63 -24.44 32.07
C SER A 432 -37.63 -25.53 32.41
N GLN A 433 -37.72 -26.55 31.56
CA GLN A 433 -38.59 -27.71 31.82
C GLN A 433 -37.80 -28.78 32.59
N LEU A 434 -38.20 -29.01 33.83
CA LEU A 434 -37.78 -30.16 34.61
C LEU A 434 -38.86 -31.23 34.52
N PRO A 435 -38.57 -32.53 34.79
CA PRO A 435 -39.57 -33.58 34.75
C PRO A 435 -40.77 -33.22 35.60
N GLY A 436 -41.92 -32.91 34.96
CA GLY A 436 -43.16 -32.56 35.60
C GLY A 436 -43.37 -31.11 36.06
N VAL A 437 -42.40 -30.22 35.92
CA VAL A 437 -42.51 -28.81 36.37
C VAL A 437 -41.80 -27.88 35.42
N THR A 438 -42.48 -26.79 35.04
CA THR A 438 -41.85 -25.66 34.33
C THR A 438 -41.41 -24.62 35.35
N VAL A 439 -40.11 -24.32 35.40
CA VAL A 439 -39.55 -23.35 36.34
C VAL A 439 -39.14 -22.09 35.56
N SER A 440 -39.73 -20.95 35.91
CA SER A 440 -39.37 -19.66 35.39
C SER A 440 -38.14 -19.11 36.10
N TYR A 441 -37.31 -18.39 35.38
CA TYR A 441 -36.11 -17.71 35.92
C TYR A 441 -35.92 -16.35 35.30
N ASP A 442 -35.35 -15.44 36.08
CA ASP A 442 -34.79 -14.18 35.62
C ASP A 442 -33.30 -14.34 35.42
N TYR A 443 -32.75 -13.65 34.46
CA TYR A 443 -31.32 -13.67 34.24
C TYR A 443 -30.73 -12.28 33.97
N GLN A 444 -29.44 -12.16 34.30
CA GLN A 444 -28.60 -11.03 33.98
C GLN A 444 -27.41 -11.55 33.19
N LEU A 445 -27.15 -10.92 32.04
CA LEU A 445 -26.04 -11.20 31.14
C LEU A 445 -25.07 -10.02 31.20
N PHE A 446 -23.78 -10.28 31.37
CA PHE A 446 -22.70 -9.31 31.27
C PHE A 446 -21.64 -9.86 30.31
N SER A 447 -21.16 -9.00 29.41
CA SER A 447 -20.08 -9.33 28.48
C SER A 447 -19.03 -8.24 28.50
N ALA A 448 -17.77 -8.65 28.29
CA ALA A 448 -16.67 -7.75 28.00
C ALA A 448 -15.73 -8.44 27.02
N GLY A 449 -15.24 -7.70 26.04
CA GLY A 449 -14.41 -8.26 24.98
C GLY A 449 -13.34 -7.33 24.48
N VAL A 450 -12.32 -7.95 23.86
CA VAL A 450 -11.27 -7.26 23.13
C VAL A 450 -11.05 -7.98 21.79
N ALA A 451 -10.90 -7.22 20.71
CA ALA A 451 -10.60 -7.75 19.39
C ALA A 451 -9.51 -6.93 18.73
N VAL A 452 -8.69 -7.60 17.92
CA VAL A 452 -7.79 -6.94 16.97
C VAL A 452 -8.30 -7.30 15.59
N ALA A 453 -8.88 -6.33 14.91
CA ALA A 453 -9.49 -6.53 13.61
C ALA A 453 -8.65 -5.89 12.50
N TRP A 454 -8.50 -6.60 11.40
CA TRP A 454 -8.05 -6.02 10.15
C TRP A 454 -9.16 -5.14 9.58
N ARG A 455 -8.77 -3.96 9.08
CA ARG A 455 -9.66 -2.94 8.53
C ARG A 455 -9.38 -2.75 7.05
N ALA A 456 -10.38 -2.95 6.21
CA ALA A 456 -10.36 -2.65 4.80
C ALA A 456 -11.28 -1.48 4.49
N GLU A 457 -10.85 -0.59 3.60
CA GLU A 457 -11.62 0.56 3.13
C GLU A 457 -11.91 0.41 1.63
N PRO A 458 -12.85 -0.45 1.23
CA PRO A 458 -13.14 -0.66 -0.17
C PRO A 458 -13.74 0.61 -0.80
N PRO A 459 -13.35 1.00 -2.02
CA PRO A 459 -13.78 2.25 -2.67
C PRO A 459 -15.31 2.38 -2.81
N TRP A 460 -16.02 1.27 -2.95
CA TRP A 460 -17.47 1.25 -3.07
C TRP A 460 -18.20 1.60 -1.74
N LEU A 461 -17.52 1.54 -0.62
CA LEU A 461 -18.10 1.84 0.70
C LEU A 461 -18.01 3.33 1.09
N ARG A 462 -17.57 4.21 0.19
CA ARG A 462 -17.55 5.68 0.32
C ARG A 462 -17.09 6.18 1.70
N GLY A 463 -15.88 5.80 2.12
CA GLY A 463 -15.28 6.18 3.40
C GLY A 463 -15.68 5.30 4.58
N GLY A 464 -16.51 4.28 4.37
CA GLY A 464 -16.76 3.22 5.33
C GLY A 464 -15.62 2.20 5.35
N SER A 465 -15.57 1.39 6.41
CA SER A 465 -14.60 0.31 6.55
C SER A 465 -15.25 -1.02 6.89
N LEU A 466 -14.63 -2.11 6.43
CA LEU A 466 -14.94 -3.47 6.82
C LEU A 466 -13.94 -3.92 7.88
N LEU A 467 -14.41 -4.65 8.88
CA LEU A 467 -13.63 -5.12 10.01
C LEU A 467 -13.73 -6.64 10.09
N ALA A 468 -12.61 -7.33 10.31
CA ALA A 468 -12.61 -8.75 10.60
C ALA A 468 -11.38 -9.13 11.44
N GLY A 469 -11.56 -9.93 12.49
CA GLY A 469 -10.42 -10.33 13.31
C GLY A 469 -10.75 -11.24 14.48
N PRO A 470 -9.71 -11.76 15.14
CA PRO A 470 -9.86 -12.56 16.35
C PRO A 470 -10.34 -11.69 17.51
N ARG A 471 -11.17 -12.32 18.34
CA ARG A 471 -11.77 -11.75 19.54
C ARG A 471 -11.51 -12.65 20.74
N LEU A 472 -11.33 -12.05 21.88
CA LEU A 472 -11.35 -12.71 23.18
C LEU A 472 -12.37 -12.00 24.06
N SER A 473 -13.35 -12.73 24.58
CA SER A 473 -14.39 -12.14 25.42
C SER A 473 -14.61 -12.93 26.71
N THR A 474 -15.26 -12.30 27.66
CA THR A 474 -15.80 -12.93 28.87
C THR A 474 -17.31 -12.76 28.90
N VAL A 475 -17.98 -13.79 29.28
CA VAL A 475 -19.44 -13.77 29.49
C VAL A 475 -19.76 -14.26 30.89
N ARG A 476 -20.55 -13.46 31.61
CA ARG A 476 -21.11 -13.84 32.92
C ARG A 476 -22.62 -13.84 32.85
N VAL A 477 -23.21 -14.94 33.20
CA VAL A 477 -24.66 -15.07 33.32
C VAL A 477 -25.02 -15.39 34.77
N VAL A 478 -25.98 -14.68 35.32
CA VAL A 478 -26.57 -14.93 36.63
C VAL A 478 -28.04 -15.24 36.42
N ARG A 479 -28.48 -16.41 36.88
CA ARG A 479 -29.90 -16.83 36.83
C ARG A 479 -30.48 -16.94 38.22
N SER A 480 -31.66 -16.38 38.42
CA SER A 480 -32.43 -16.43 39.67
C SER A 480 -33.78 -17.12 39.41
N PHE A 481 -34.06 -18.17 40.11
CA PHE A 481 -35.27 -18.98 39.91
C PHE A 481 -36.42 -18.51 40.80
N ALA A 482 -37.67 -18.54 40.27
CA ALA A 482 -38.86 -18.05 40.96
C ALA A 482 -39.40 -19.01 42.03
N LEU A 483 -38.87 -20.23 42.17
CA LEU A 483 -39.29 -21.20 43.16
C LEU A 483 -38.44 -21.07 44.43
N GLU A 484 -39.10 -20.89 45.62
CA GLU A 484 -38.44 -20.80 46.92
C GLU A 484 -37.61 -22.05 47.30
N LEU A 485 -37.82 -23.18 46.63
CA LEU A 485 -37.10 -24.44 46.81
C LEU A 485 -35.79 -24.51 45.99
N ALA A 486 -35.58 -23.63 45.03
CA ALA A 486 -34.36 -23.57 44.26
C ALA A 486 -33.41 -22.56 44.94
N SER A 487 -32.60 -23.05 45.83
CA SER A 487 -31.54 -22.32 46.53
C SER A 487 -30.71 -21.44 45.63
N ALA A 488 -29.89 -20.63 45.98
CA ALA A 488 -28.86 -19.79 45.42
C ALA A 488 -28.87 -19.51 43.87
N PRO A 489 -28.70 -18.28 43.47
CA PRO A 489 -28.53 -17.90 42.04
C PRO A 489 -27.42 -18.72 41.37
N GLN A 490 -27.73 -19.25 40.21
CA GLN A 490 -26.70 -19.91 39.39
C GLN A 490 -25.89 -18.88 38.65
N THR A 491 -24.57 -18.89 38.85
CA THR A 491 -23.64 -18.01 38.15
C THR A 491 -22.76 -18.84 37.24
N TRP A 492 -22.70 -18.43 36.00
CA TRP A 492 -21.79 -18.97 35.01
C TRP A 492 -20.85 -17.86 34.51
N PHE A 493 -19.57 -18.18 34.42
CA PHE A 493 -18.54 -17.29 33.90
C PHE A 493 -17.60 -18.07 32.99
N THR A 494 -17.28 -17.52 31.81
CA THR A 494 -16.35 -18.15 30.88
C THR A 494 -15.55 -17.13 30.11
N LEU A 495 -14.36 -17.54 29.72
CA LEU A 495 -13.51 -16.86 28.75
C LEU A 495 -13.69 -17.54 27.39
N THR A 496 -13.99 -16.78 26.36
CA THR A 496 -14.40 -17.29 25.06
C THR A 496 -13.53 -16.71 23.94
N PRO A 497 -12.82 -17.57 23.21
CA PRO A 497 -12.23 -17.16 21.94
C PRO A 497 -13.32 -17.03 20.88
N GLY A 498 -13.14 -16.09 19.97
CA GLY A 498 -14.14 -15.81 18.95
C GLY A 498 -13.58 -15.04 17.75
N LEU A 499 -14.51 -14.65 16.91
CA LEU A 499 -14.29 -13.84 15.73
C LEU A 499 -15.23 -12.64 15.72
N LEU A 500 -14.75 -11.52 15.20
CA LEU A 500 -15.52 -10.31 14.92
C LEU A 500 -15.52 -10.06 13.42
N VAL A 501 -16.69 -9.74 12.87
CA VAL A 501 -16.86 -9.20 11.52
C VAL A 501 -17.81 -8.02 11.61
N GLY A 502 -17.45 -6.90 10.96
CA GLY A 502 -18.26 -5.70 11.05
C GLY A 502 -18.05 -4.73 9.90
N ALA A 503 -18.81 -3.66 9.94
CA ALA A 503 -18.70 -2.54 9.03
C ALA A 503 -19.01 -1.22 9.73
N ASP A 504 -18.23 -0.19 9.40
CA ASP A 504 -18.38 1.18 9.87
C ASP A 504 -18.79 2.09 8.72
N PHE A 505 -19.69 3.04 9.00
CA PHE A 505 -20.23 4.00 8.04
C PHE A 505 -20.17 5.42 8.63
N PRO A 506 -19.15 6.22 8.29
CA PRO A 506 -19.09 7.62 8.73
C PRO A 506 -20.21 8.42 8.06
N PHE A 507 -20.92 9.25 8.81
CA PHE A 507 -22.03 10.07 8.29
C PHE A 507 -21.95 11.56 8.66
N GLY A 508 -20.78 12.03 9.04
CA GLY A 508 -20.47 13.46 9.22
C GLY A 508 -20.18 13.88 10.65
N HIS A 509 -19.45 14.99 10.80
CA HIS A 509 -19.08 15.60 12.07
C HIS A 509 -18.45 14.65 13.12
N GLY A 510 -17.74 13.61 12.68
CA GLY A 510 -17.12 12.62 13.55
C GLY A 510 -18.04 11.47 14.00
N PHE A 511 -19.29 11.44 13.57
CA PHE A 511 -20.20 10.33 13.88
C PHE A 511 -20.01 9.16 12.91
N VAL A 512 -20.12 7.94 13.44
CA VAL A 512 -19.96 6.68 12.71
C VAL A 512 -21.08 5.73 13.13
N ALA A 513 -21.87 5.27 12.18
CA ALA A 513 -22.75 4.12 12.38
C ALA A 513 -21.96 2.84 12.19
N SER A 514 -22.22 1.82 12.99
CA SER A 514 -21.53 0.54 12.90
C SER A 514 -22.49 -0.62 13.05
N THR A 515 -22.12 -1.73 12.41
CA THR A 515 -22.77 -3.02 12.64
C THR A 515 -21.71 -4.09 12.75
N GLU A 516 -21.84 -4.97 13.74
CA GLU A 516 -20.87 -6.02 14.04
C GLU A 516 -21.57 -7.33 14.38
N LEU A 517 -20.96 -8.43 13.96
CA LEU A 517 -21.31 -9.78 14.35
C LEU A 517 -20.13 -10.38 15.11
N HIS A 518 -20.36 -10.70 16.38
CA HIS A 518 -19.43 -11.45 17.22
C HIS A 518 -19.85 -12.92 17.23
N LEU A 519 -18.90 -13.81 17.01
CA LEU A 519 -19.10 -15.26 17.06
C LEU A 519 -18.08 -15.83 18.04
N ASP A 520 -18.56 -16.27 19.19
CA ASP A 520 -17.73 -16.72 20.30
C ASP A 520 -18.03 -18.20 20.64
N TRP A 521 -17.01 -18.91 21.14
CA TRP A 521 -17.13 -20.32 21.55
C TRP A 521 -16.80 -20.49 23.01
N ALA A 522 -17.69 -21.18 23.72
CA ALA A 522 -17.58 -21.41 25.14
C ALA A 522 -17.60 -22.89 25.49
N MET A 523 -16.87 -23.24 26.54
CA MET A 523 -17.08 -24.50 27.26
C MET A 523 -18.01 -24.23 28.42
N VAL A 524 -19.15 -24.90 28.43
CA VAL A 524 -20.17 -24.77 29.49
C VAL A 524 -20.37 -26.10 30.18
N LYS A 525 -20.61 -26.09 31.49
CA LYS A 525 -21.04 -27.30 32.23
C LYS A 525 -22.56 -27.34 32.28
N VAL A 526 -23.12 -28.37 31.68
CA VAL A 526 -24.55 -28.68 31.75
C VAL A 526 -24.68 -30.07 32.38
N ASP A 527 -25.42 -30.17 33.47
CA ASP A 527 -25.62 -31.44 34.22
C ASP A 527 -24.30 -32.17 34.58
N GLY A 528 -23.25 -31.38 34.91
CA GLY A 528 -21.95 -31.91 35.30
C GLY A 528 -21.04 -32.35 34.12
N GLN A 529 -21.53 -32.26 32.87
CA GLN A 529 -20.77 -32.57 31.65
C GLN A 529 -20.30 -31.31 30.96
N ASP A 530 -19.06 -31.30 30.52
CA ASP A 530 -18.52 -30.21 29.70
C ASP A 530 -19.08 -30.30 28.29
N ARG A 531 -19.67 -29.21 27.81
CA ARG A 531 -20.16 -29.06 26.43
C ARG A 531 -19.54 -27.85 25.77
N SER A 532 -19.16 -28.00 24.54
CA SER A 532 -18.79 -26.86 23.68
C SER A 532 -20.05 -26.27 23.06
N THR A 533 -20.27 -24.98 23.21
CA THR A 533 -21.37 -24.24 22.56
C THR A 533 -20.86 -22.95 21.94
N GLY A 534 -21.44 -22.58 20.81
CA GLY A 534 -21.21 -21.29 20.17
C GLY A 534 -22.34 -20.32 20.47
N PHE A 535 -22.01 -19.05 20.57
CA PHE A 535 -23.02 -17.99 20.60
C PHE A 535 -22.65 -16.86 19.68
N GLY A 536 -23.66 -16.14 19.20
CA GLY A 536 -23.52 -14.97 18.39
C GLY A 536 -24.14 -13.75 19.05
N GLU A 537 -23.51 -12.60 18.87
CA GLU A 537 -24.09 -11.32 19.24
C GLU A 537 -24.01 -10.39 18.01
N TRP A 538 -25.18 -9.95 17.56
CA TRP A 538 -25.27 -8.94 16.51
C TRP A 538 -25.47 -7.59 17.16
N LEU A 539 -24.58 -6.65 16.87
CA LEU A 539 -24.52 -5.32 17.45
C LEU A 539 -24.72 -4.26 16.37
N VAL A 540 -25.45 -3.23 16.71
CA VAL A 540 -25.55 -1.99 15.93
C VAL A 540 -25.31 -0.81 16.86
N GLY A 541 -24.70 0.26 16.35
CA GLY A 541 -24.43 1.39 17.20
C GLY A 541 -24.03 2.65 16.44
N VAL A 542 -23.82 3.71 17.22
CA VAL A 542 -23.33 4.98 16.75
C VAL A 542 -22.17 5.39 17.66
N GLY A 543 -21.01 5.58 17.05
CA GLY A 543 -19.82 6.06 17.73
C GLY A 543 -19.51 7.52 17.37
N TYR A 544 -18.71 8.16 18.20
CA TYR A 544 -18.11 9.46 17.93
C TYR A 544 -16.59 9.33 17.91
N ARG A 545 -15.96 9.83 16.84
CA ARG A 545 -14.51 9.87 16.67
C ARG A 545 -13.94 11.13 17.27
N PHE A 546 -13.04 10.95 18.21
CA PHE A 546 -12.31 12.05 18.83
C PHE A 546 -11.09 12.39 17.98
N LYS A 547 -10.88 13.69 17.77
CA LYS A 547 -9.67 14.24 17.16
C LYS A 547 -8.48 14.15 18.11
#